data_f753f3d02ceb54b8b13259c3bc4fe43b
#
_entry.id   f753f3d02ceb54b8b13259c3bc4fe43b
#
_cell.length_a   1.000
_cell.length_b   1.000
_cell.length_c   1.000
_cell.angle_alpha   90.00
_cell.angle_beta   90.00
_cell.angle_gamma   90.00
#
_symmetry.space_group_name_H-M   'P 1'
#
loop_
_entity.id
_entity.type
_entity.pdbx_description
1 polymer ?
#
loop_
_entity_poly.entity_id
_entity_poly.type
_entity_poly.pdbx_seq_one_letter_code
_entity_poly.pdbx_strand_id
1 'polypeptide(L)'
;MLTPAGQVFADPLQGANKQRIGNYDVQMTTEPKSPVVGSPTDILIRIGGVNGDDLVDVPIVMRLVKDGVEIQRTSPLIVPYGHYTQQFSFPQPGRYVLYVDLNDYSYSGETLTFTFFINVAGQFDYLYIVGPSVAVVAVGIIGTLVFLRMRRKKKSTREAQS
;
A
#
# COMPACT_ATOMS: atom_id res chain seq x y z
N MET A 1 -20.83 31.83 -17.67
CA MET A 1 -21.04 31.20 -16.36
C MET A 1 -20.18 29.94 -16.32
N LEU A 2 -19.05 29.97 -15.54
CA LEU A 2 -18.23 28.78 -15.34
C LEU A 2 -18.82 28.02 -14.15
N THR A 3 -19.25 26.78 -14.37
CA THR A 3 -19.59 25.82 -13.31
C THR A 3 -18.31 25.42 -12.58
N PRO A 4 -18.26 25.50 -11.23
CA PRO A 4 -17.11 25.03 -10.49
C PRO A 4 -17.03 23.50 -10.66
N ALA A 5 -15.86 23.00 -11.07
CA ALA A 5 -15.55 21.58 -11.08
C ALA A 5 -15.65 21.06 -9.65
N GLY A 6 -16.65 20.20 -9.39
CA GLY A 6 -16.79 19.52 -8.11
C GLY A 6 -15.52 18.70 -7.86
N GLN A 7 -14.91 18.89 -6.70
CA GLN A 7 -13.83 18.02 -6.24
C GLN A 7 -14.43 16.63 -5.99
N VAL A 8 -14.07 15.68 -6.84
CA VAL A 8 -14.35 14.26 -6.58
C VAL A 8 -13.38 13.83 -5.47
N PHE A 9 -13.85 13.74 -4.25
CA PHE A 9 -13.11 13.06 -3.19
C PHE A 9 -13.07 11.58 -3.57
N ALA A 10 -11.88 11.08 -3.88
CA ALA A 10 -11.68 9.65 -4.09
C ALA A 10 -12.00 8.94 -2.76
N ASP A 11 -12.87 7.92 -2.82
CA ASP A 11 -13.14 7.06 -1.67
C ASP A 11 -11.83 6.38 -1.25
N PRO A 12 -11.32 6.62 -0.03
CA PRO A 12 -10.06 6.03 0.43
C PRO A 12 -10.10 4.50 0.46
N LEU A 13 -11.29 3.90 0.49
CA LEU A 13 -11.50 2.45 0.43
C LEU A 13 -11.62 1.90 -1.00
N GLN A 14 -11.48 2.74 -2.03
CA GLN A 14 -11.48 2.26 -3.41
C GLN A 14 -10.32 1.29 -3.64
N GLY A 15 -10.65 0.02 -3.97
CA GLY A 15 -9.68 -1.07 -4.13
C GLY A 15 -9.22 -1.68 -2.79
N ALA A 16 -9.95 -1.47 -1.70
CA ALA A 16 -9.73 -2.15 -0.43
C ALA A 16 -9.92 -3.66 -0.56
N ASN A 17 -9.15 -4.42 0.23
CA ASN A 17 -9.40 -5.84 0.40
C ASN A 17 -10.69 -6.03 1.20
N LYS A 18 -11.60 -6.83 0.67
CA LYS A 18 -12.92 -7.10 1.26
C LYS A 18 -13.06 -8.56 1.63
N GLN A 19 -13.53 -8.83 2.84
CA GLN A 19 -13.93 -10.17 3.29
C GLN A 19 -15.35 -10.13 3.84
N ARG A 20 -16.07 -11.25 3.59
CA ARG A 20 -17.41 -11.47 4.13
C ARG A 20 -17.45 -12.76 4.94
N ILE A 21 -17.97 -12.67 6.15
CA ILE A 21 -18.26 -13.80 7.01
C ILE A 21 -19.70 -13.64 7.53
N GLY A 22 -20.58 -14.56 7.16
CA GLY A 22 -22.00 -14.45 7.49
C GLY A 22 -22.63 -13.16 6.96
N ASN A 23 -23.18 -12.37 7.84
CA ASN A 23 -23.85 -11.10 7.53
C ASN A 23 -22.95 -9.86 7.64
N TYR A 24 -21.64 -10.07 7.78
CA TYR A 24 -20.68 -8.99 8.03
C TYR A 24 -19.69 -8.87 6.87
N ASP A 25 -19.49 -7.64 6.42
CA ASP A 25 -18.49 -7.24 5.44
C ASP A 25 -17.41 -6.41 6.13
N VAL A 26 -16.17 -6.86 6.09
CA VAL A 26 -15.03 -6.06 6.56
C VAL A 26 -14.14 -5.74 5.37
N GLN A 27 -13.81 -4.45 5.23
CA GLN A 27 -12.91 -3.93 4.22
C GLN A 27 -11.67 -3.37 4.89
N MET A 28 -10.51 -3.58 4.30
CA MET A 28 -9.23 -3.06 4.80
C MET A 28 -8.39 -2.51 3.66
N THR A 29 -7.80 -1.37 3.89
CA THR A 29 -6.77 -0.78 3.04
C THR A 29 -5.69 -0.13 3.89
N THR A 30 -4.58 0.22 3.26
CA THR A 30 -3.51 0.99 3.89
C THR A 30 -3.28 2.29 3.12
N GLU A 31 -2.87 3.33 3.83
CA GLU A 31 -2.40 4.57 3.22
C GLU A 31 -1.01 4.92 3.77
N PRO A 32 0.00 4.90 2.92
CA PRO A 32 0.00 4.57 1.48
C PRO A 32 -0.39 3.10 1.18
N LYS A 33 -0.93 2.83 -0.01
CA LYS A 33 -1.32 1.47 -0.46
C LYS A 33 -0.15 0.48 -0.51
N SER A 34 1.07 1.00 -0.61
CA SER A 34 2.32 0.23 -0.52
C SER A 34 3.12 0.76 0.67
N PRO A 35 2.90 0.24 1.87
CA PRO A 35 3.64 0.63 3.05
C PRO A 35 5.14 0.39 2.91
N VAL A 36 5.93 1.28 3.51
CA VAL A 36 7.40 1.18 3.52
C VAL A 36 7.88 1.10 4.97
N VAL A 37 8.90 0.28 5.21
CA VAL A 37 9.53 0.13 6.52
C VAL A 37 9.87 1.48 7.16
N GLY A 38 9.49 1.64 8.42
CA GLY A 38 9.80 2.83 9.23
C GLY A 38 8.95 4.06 8.90
N SER A 39 8.12 4.01 7.86
CA SER A 39 7.23 5.12 7.52
C SER A 39 5.87 4.95 8.21
N PRO A 40 5.24 6.05 8.67
CA PRO A 40 3.87 6.00 9.16
C PRO A 40 2.93 5.48 8.08
N THR A 41 2.06 4.56 8.46
CA THR A 41 1.04 3.96 7.59
C THR A 41 -0.27 3.94 8.34
N ASP A 42 -1.31 4.45 7.72
CA ASP A 42 -2.66 4.36 8.24
C ASP A 42 -3.31 3.06 7.73
N ILE A 43 -3.78 2.23 8.65
CA ILE A 43 -4.57 1.04 8.37
C ILE A 43 -6.03 1.46 8.54
N LEU A 44 -6.77 1.49 7.44
CA LEU A 44 -8.17 1.89 7.40
C LEU A 44 -9.04 0.63 7.34
N ILE A 45 -10.03 0.55 8.22
CA ILE A 45 -10.97 -0.55 8.31
C ILE A 45 -12.39 0.02 8.22
N ARG A 46 -13.23 -0.66 7.43
CA ARG A 46 -14.66 -0.43 7.38
C ARG A 46 -15.39 -1.73 7.70
N ILE A 47 -16.37 -1.64 8.59
CA ILE A 47 -17.20 -2.76 9.01
C ILE A 47 -18.65 -2.44 8.66
N GLY A 48 -19.22 -3.25 7.79
CA GLY A 48 -20.59 -3.09 7.31
C GLY A 48 -21.39 -4.39 7.35
N GLY A 49 -22.69 -4.26 7.18
CA GLY A 49 -23.60 -5.37 6.95
C GLY A 49 -23.63 -5.77 5.47
N VAL A 50 -24.28 -6.90 5.17
CA VAL A 50 -24.46 -7.40 3.80
C VAL A 50 -25.21 -6.42 2.89
N ASN A 51 -26.05 -5.56 3.46
CA ASN A 51 -26.80 -4.53 2.74
C ASN A 51 -25.95 -3.31 2.36
N GLY A 52 -24.68 -3.29 2.81
CA GLY A 52 -23.77 -2.18 2.58
C GLY A 52 -23.83 -1.05 3.61
N ASP A 53 -24.73 -1.15 4.60
CA ASP A 53 -24.84 -0.19 5.68
C ASP A 53 -23.65 -0.33 6.64
N ASP A 54 -23.16 0.79 7.17
CA ASP A 54 -22.11 0.76 8.18
C ASP A 54 -22.69 0.29 9.53
N LEU A 55 -21.95 -0.60 10.20
CA LEU A 55 -22.35 -1.07 11.52
C LEU A 55 -21.91 -0.09 12.60
N VAL A 56 -22.78 0.13 13.58
CA VAL A 56 -22.56 1.09 14.68
C VAL A 56 -22.12 0.32 15.93
N ASP A 57 -21.19 0.91 16.68
CA ASP A 57 -20.73 0.41 18.00
C ASP A 57 -20.21 -1.05 17.97
N VAL A 58 -19.43 -1.39 16.95
CA VAL A 58 -18.88 -2.73 16.79
C VAL A 58 -17.67 -2.93 17.68
N PRO A 59 -17.69 -3.88 18.63
CA PRO A 59 -16.50 -4.22 19.42
C PRO A 59 -15.54 -5.07 18.60
N ILE A 60 -14.31 -4.59 18.45
CA ILE A 60 -13.24 -5.30 17.73
C ILE A 60 -11.95 -5.42 18.53
N VAL A 61 -11.16 -6.42 18.17
CA VAL A 61 -9.74 -6.53 18.52
C VAL A 61 -8.95 -6.70 17.24
N MET A 62 -7.88 -5.92 17.09
CA MET A 62 -6.96 -6.07 15.96
C MET A 62 -5.68 -6.72 16.43
N ARG A 63 -5.19 -7.70 15.65
CA ARG A 63 -3.93 -8.40 15.90
C ARG A 63 -3.07 -8.35 14.64
N LEU A 64 -1.86 -7.84 14.76
CA LEU A 64 -0.90 -7.79 13.67
C LEU A 64 0.16 -8.87 13.92
N VAL A 65 0.31 -9.76 12.94
CA VAL A 65 1.20 -10.93 13.02
C VAL A 65 2.21 -10.87 11.89
N LYS A 66 3.47 -11.18 12.19
CA LYS A 66 4.54 -11.36 11.20
C LYS A 66 5.26 -12.68 11.46
N ASP A 67 5.43 -13.50 10.42
CA ASP A 67 6.13 -14.78 10.48
C ASP A 67 5.61 -15.70 11.64
N GLY A 68 4.28 -15.66 11.89
CA GLY A 68 3.62 -16.42 12.95
C GLY A 68 3.73 -15.82 14.35
N VAL A 69 4.42 -14.69 14.52
CA VAL A 69 4.56 -14.00 15.82
C VAL A 69 3.64 -12.78 15.83
N GLU A 70 2.82 -12.67 16.89
CA GLU A 70 2.01 -11.49 17.14
C GLU A 70 2.92 -10.34 17.58
N ILE A 71 2.94 -9.26 16.79
CA ILE A 71 3.78 -8.08 17.04
C ILE A 71 3.02 -6.93 17.67
N GLN A 72 1.70 -6.92 17.48
CA GLN A 72 0.81 -5.95 18.10
C GLN A 72 -0.59 -6.52 18.25
N ARG A 73 -1.24 -6.14 19.37
CA ARG A 73 -2.65 -6.37 19.65
C ARG A 73 -3.25 -5.08 20.21
N THR A 74 -4.43 -4.70 19.74
CA THR A 74 -5.19 -3.62 20.38
C THR A 74 -5.90 -4.15 21.62
N SER A 75 -6.14 -3.28 22.62
CA SER A 75 -7.20 -3.54 23.58
C SER A 75 -8.54 -3.62 22.86
N PRO A 76 -9.56 -4.29 23.40
CA PRO A 76 -10.91 -4.22 22.85
C PRO A 76 -11.33 -2.76 22.68
N LEU A 77 -11.76 -2.40 21.47
CA LEU A 77 -12.19 -1.04 21.13
C LEU A 77 -13.57 -1.10 20.44
N ILE A 78 -14.35 -0.06 20.59
CA ILE A 78 -15.65 0.07 19.96
C ILE A 78 -15.49 0.98 18.74
N VAL A 79 -15.95 0.51 17.57
CA VAL A 79 -15.96 1.26 16.32
C VAL A 79 -17.32 1.95 16.19
N PRO A 80 -17.42 3.29 16.38
CA PRO A 80 -18.71 3.95 16.57
C PRO A 80 -19.56 4.02 15.29
N TYR A 81 -18.94 4.15 14.11
CA TYR A 81 -19.65 4.37 12.83
C TYR A 81 -19.15 3.44 11.73
N GLY A 82 -18.71 2.24 12.09
CA GLY A 82 -18.21 1.26 11.12
C GLY A 82 -16.86 1.59 10.50
N HIS A 83 -16.25 2.73 10.81
CA HIS A 83 -14.96 3.16 10.29
C HIS A 83 -13.94 3.31 11.41
N TYR A 84 -12.74 2.74 11.18
CA TYR A 84 -11.63 2.85 12.12
C TYR A 84 -10.32 3.02 11.38
N THR A 85 -9.45 3.88 11.90
CA THR A 85 -8.11 4.10 11.37
C THR A 85 -7.10 3.92 12.49
N GLN A 86 -6.11 3.06 12.23
CA GLN A 86 -4.98 2.81 13.12
C GLN A 86 -3.69 3.17 12.42
N GLN A 87 -2.92 4.10 12.98
CA GLN A 87 -1.58 4.39 12.49
C GLN A 87 -0.59 3.37 13.04
N PHE A 88 0.28 2.87 12.15
CA PHE A 88 1.33 1.93 12.49
C PHE A 88 2.59 2.17 11.65
N SER A 89 3.78 1.95 12.24
CA SER A 89 5.06 1.95 11.51
C SER A 89 5.64 0.55 11.51
N PHE A 90 5.74 -0.04 10.34
CA PHE A 90 6.22 -1.42 10.20
C PHE A 90 7.74 -1.49 10.41
N PRO A 91 8.23 -2.32 11.37
CA PRO A 91 9.65 -2.37 11.72
C PRO A 91 10.51 -3.13 10.70
N GLN A 92 9.93 -3.99 9.88
CA GLN A 92 10.63 -4.86 8.95
C GLN A 92 9.86 -5.01 7.65
N PRO A 93 10.51 -5.26 6.50
CA PRO A 93 9.84 -5.54 5.24
C PRO A 93 9.23 -6.95 5.24
N GLY A 94 8.33 -7.20 4.28
CA GLY A 94 7.73 -8.50 4.07
C GLY A 94 6.24 -8.52 4.32
N ARG A 95 5.68 -9.72 4.43
CA ARG A 95 4.24 -9.94 4.56
C ARG A 95 3.81 -9.96 6.02
N TYR A 96 2.83 -9.14 6.33
CA TYR A 96 2.13 -9.11 7.60
C TYR A 96 0.72 -9.66 7.44
N VAL A 97 0.17 -10.20 8.52
CA VAL A 97 -1.21 -10.67 8.60
C VAL A 97 -1.92 -9.83 9.66
N LEU A 98 -2.96 -9.13 9.24
CA LEU A 98 -3.86 -8.42 10.14
C LEU A 98 -5.10 -9.26 10.37
N TYR A 99 -5.36 -9.62 11.61
CA TYR A 99 -6.61 -10.22 12.05
C TYR A 99 -7.48 -9.13 12.66
N VAL A 100 -8.74 -9.10 12.24
CA VAL A 100 -9.78 -8.25 12.81
C VAL A 100 -10.83 -9.18 13.42
N ASP A 101 -10.84 -9.24 14.73
CA ASP A 101 -11.75 -10.08 15.51
C ASP A 101 -12.95 -9.23 15.91
N LEU A 102 -14.14 -9.57 15.43
CA LEU A 102 -15.41 -9.00 15.89
C LEU A 102 -15.89 -9.84 17.08
N ASN A 103 -15.82 -9.25 18.27
CA ASN A 103 -16.24 -9.91 19.50
C ASN A 103 -17.73 -9.70 19.77
N ASP A 104 -18.41 -10.75 20.21
CA ASP A 104 -19.81 -10.74 20.68
C ASP A 104 -20.84 -10.12 19.71
N TYR A 105 -20.53 -10.01 18.42
CA TYR A 105 -21.42 -9.42 17.44
C TYR A 105 -22.30 -10.46 16.73
N SER A 106 -21.98 -11.74 16.85
CA SER A 106 -22.84 -12.81 16.35
C SER A 106 -23.81 -13.25 17.42
N TYR A 107 -25.04 -13.59 17.03
CA TYR A 107 -26.03 -14.16 17.94
C TYR A 107 -25.59 -15.49 18.59
N SER A 108 -24.48 -16.08 18.12
CA SER A 108 -23.89 -17.31 18.65
C SER A 108 -22.86 -17.06 19.77
N GLY A 109 -22.46 -15.80 20.03
CA GLY A 109 -21.37 -15.47 20.96
C GLY A 109 -19.99 -15.89 20.46
N GLU A 110 -19.85 -16.29 19.18
CA GLU A 110 -18.59 -16.65 18.58
C GLU A 110 -17.84 -15.41 18.05
N THR A 111 -16.53 -15.40 18.18
CA THR A 111 -15.68 -14.37 17.60
C THR A 111 -15.52 -14.61 16.10
N LEU A 112 -15.87 -13.63 15.27
CA LEU A 112 -15.66 -13.67 13.83
C LEU A 112 -14.30 -13.06 13.51
N THR A 113 -13.38 -13.84 12.93
CA THR A 113 -12.03 -13.40 12.59
C THR A 113 -11.89 -13.18 11.09
N PHE A 114 -11.63 -11.92 10.71
CA PHE A 114 -11.30 -11.53 9.34
C PHE A 114 -9.79 -11.43 9.19
N THR A 115 -9.25 -11.88 8.04
CA THR A 115 -7.81 -12.00 7.82
C THR A 115 -7.38 -11.21 6.60
N PHE A 116 -6.50 -10.23 6.77
CA PHE A 116 -5.97 -9.39 5.70
C PHE A 116 -4.47 -9.50 5.61
N PHE A 117 -3.94 -9.32 4.39
CA PHE A 117 -2.51 -9.35 4.13
C PHE A 117 -2.01 -7.95 3.78
N ILE A 118 -0.90 -7.55 4.42
CA ILE A 118 -0.23 -6.28 4.18
C ILE A 118 1.20 -6.60 3.74
N ASN A 119 1.56 -6.16 2.53
CA ASN A 119 2.92 -6.31 2.03
C ASN A 119 3.67 -5.00 2.24
N VAL A 120 4.76 -5.05 2.99
CA VAL A 120 5.59 -3.91 3.36
C VAL A 120 6.89 -3.95 2.57
N ALA A 121 7.18 -2.88 1.82
CA ALA A 121 8.40 -2.75 1.04
C ALA A 121 9.59 -2.30 1.91
N GLY A 122 10.79 -2.71 1.55
CA GLY A 122 12.01 -2.19 2.13
C GLY A 122 12.27 -0.73 1.72
N GLN A 123 13.01 0.02 2.52
CA GLN A 123 13.32 1.43 2.22
C GLN A 123 14.05 1.63 0.88
N PHE A 124 14.77 0.63 0.42
CA PHE A 124 15.60 0.70 -0.80
C PHE A 124 15.06 -0.14 -1.95
N ASP A 125 13.90 -0.77 -1.81
CA ASP A 125 13.35 -1.66 -2.85
C ASP A 125 13.12 -0.92 -4.18
N TYR A 126 12.81 0.39 -4.12
CA TYR A 126 12.69 1.22 -5.32
C TYR A 126 14.01 1.38 -6.09
N LEU A 127 15.18 1.27 -5.45
CA LEU A 127 16.47 1.38 -6.12
C LEU A 127 16.72 0.23 -7.08
N TYR A 128 16.19 -0.96 -6.80
CA TYR A 128 16.28 -2.11 -7.70
C TYR A 128 15.45 -1.92 -8.98
N ILE A 129 14.41 -1.09 -8.92
CA ILE A 129 13.55 -0.78 -10.07
C ILE A 129 14.14 0.39 -10.89
N VAL A 130 14.58 1.45 -10.21
CA VAL A 130 15.03 2.70 -10.84
C VAL A 130 16.51 2.62 -11.26
N GLY A 131 17.37 1.95 -10.48
CA GLY A 131 18.80 1.85 -10.71
C GLY A 131 19.18 1.34 -12.10
N PRO A 132 18.65 0.21 -12.59
CA PRO A 132 18.93 -0.30 -13.92
C PRO A 132 18.52 0.66 -15.05
N SER A 133 17.41 1.35 -14.89
CA SER A 133 16.88 2.31 -15.90
C SER A 133 17.82 3.50 -16.08
N VAL A 134 18.35 4.04 -14.99
CA VAL A 134 19.32 5.14 -15.02
C VAL A 134 20.64 4.69 -15.65
N ALA A 135 21.11 3.48 -15.33
CA ALA A 135 22.34 2.94 -15.89
C ALA A 135 22.24 2.78 -17.42
N VAL A 136 21.14 2.27 -17.95
CA VAL A 136 20.92 2.11 -19.40
C VAL A 136 20.95 3.46 -20.12
N VAL A 137 20.29 4.49 -19.56
CA VAL A 137 20.28 5.84 -20.13
C VAL A 137 21.68 6.44 -20.13
N ALA A 138 22.45 6.29 -19.04
CA ALA A 138 23.82 6.81 -18.95
C ALA A 138 24.75 6.15 -19.97
N VAL A 139 24.68 4.83 -20.14
CA VAL A 139 25.46 4.10 -21.15
C VAL A 139 25.09 4.54 -22.56
N GLY A 140 23.80 4.76 -22.86
CA GLY A 140 23.33 5.28 -24.14
C GLY A 140 23.89 6.66 -24.48
N ILE A 141 23.90 7.58 -23.51
CA ILE A 141 24.46 8.92 -23.67
C ILE A 141 25.97 8.87 -23.93
N ILE A 142 26.71 8.11 -23.12
CA ILE A 142 28.16 7.95 -23.27
C ILE A 142 28.50 7.34 -24.64
N GLY A 143 27.80 6.28 -25.03
CA GLY A 143 27.97 5.64 -26.34
C GLY A 143 27.75 6.60 -27.51
N THR A 144 26.71 7.42 -27.43
CA THR A 144 26.39 8.45 -28.45
C THR A 144 27.49 9.51 -28.54
N LEU A 145 27.97 10.00 -27.40
CA LEU A 145 29.05 10.99 -27.37
C LEU A 145 30.35 10.46 -27.94
N VAL A 146 30.73 9.22 -27.60
CA VAL A 146 31.94 8.56 -28.14
C VAL A 146 31.80 8.38 -29.66
N PHE A 147 30.66 7.92 -30.15
CA PHE A 147 30.38 7.75 -31.56
C PHE A 147 30.46 9.08 -32.34
N LEU A 148 29.93 10.15 -31.83
CA LEU A 148 29.99 11.49 -32.43
C LEU A 148 31.46 12.01 -32.47
N ARG A 149 32.24 11.77 -31.42
CA ARG A 149 33.69 12.13 -31.40
C ARG A 149 34.48 11.34 -32.44
N MET A 150 34.23 10.07 -32.60
CA MET A 150 34.89 9.26 -33.61
C MET A 150 34.57 9.68 -35.05
N ARG A 151 33.30 10.04 -35.32
CA ARG A 151 32.88 10.59 -36.63
C ARG A 151 33.58 11.93 -36.96
N ARG A 152 33.71 12.81 -35.98
CA ARG A 152 34.42 14.11 -36.18
C ARG A 152 35.89 13.91 -36.51
N LYS A 153 36.59 12.99 -35.84
CA LYS A 153 37.99 12.69 -36.14
C LYS A 153 38.19 12.14 -37.57
N LYS A 154 37.30 11.26 -38.05
CA LYS A 154 37.37 10.73 -39.43
C LYS A 154 37.15 11.80 -40.50
N LYS A 155 36.36 12.85 -40.27
CA LYS A 155 36.22 13.97 -41.20
C LYS A 155 37.49 14.80 -41.32
N SER A 156 38.10 15.15 -40.18
CA SER A 156 39.32 15.95 -40.13
C SER A 156 40.51 15.28 -40.83
N THR A 157 40.63 13.93 -40.78
CA THR A 157 41.71 13.21 -41.47
C THR A 157 41.51 13.15 -42.99
N ARG A 158 40.27 13.23 -43.49
CA ARG A 158 40.00 13.25 -44.93
C ARG A 158 40.27 14.62 -45.57
N GLU A 159 40.04 15.70 -44.85
CA GLU A 159 40.29 17.09 -45.32
C GLU A 159 41.80 17.44 -45.32
N ALA A 160 42.63 16.70 -44.54
CA ALA A 160 44.09 16.89 -44.53
C ALA A 160 44.84 16.11 -45.65
N GLN A 161 44.16 15.27 -46.43
CA GLN A 161 44.74 14.45 -47.50
C GLN A 161 44.29 14.89 -48.91
N SER A 162 43.52 15.95 -49.03
CA SER A 162 43.12 16.57 -50.31
C SER A 162 43.85 17.90 -50.50
#